data_b3265023d040525c7e93deea65d8e9c9
#
_entry.id   b3265023d040525c7e93deea65d8e9c9
#
_cell.length_a   1.000
_cell.length_b   1.000
_cell.length_c   1.000
_cell.angle_alpha   90.00
_cell.angle_beta   90.00
_cell.angle_gamma   90.00
#
_symmetry.space_group_name_H-M   'P 1'
#
loop_
_entity.id
_entity.type
_entity.pdbx_description
1 polymer ?
#
loop_
_entity_poly.entity_id
_entity_poly.type
_entity_poly.pdbx_seq_one_letter_code
_entity_poly.pdbx_strand_id
1 'polypeptide(L)'
;MKIIMAKAIDVLKANKSNMPSKWKEQAQWHVNNWDWLKHSTRIALKAKKRLAELGLTQKELAEKMGCSQQYVSLIFQGKENLTLETIAKLEKVLNFDIIEYKSNNYKEPRVSEKRQSVYLNEPKSPAYKLRKKEAHP
;
A
#
# COMPACT_ATOMS: atom_id res chain seq x y z
N MET A 1 -35.96 -1.21 -33.90
CA MET A 1 -34.80 -1.34 -32.97
C MET A 1 -33.49 -1.70 -33.66
N LYS A 2 -33.47 -2.57 -34.65
CA LYS A 2 -32.22 -2.95 -35.38
C LYS A 2 -31.51 -1.77 -36.10
N ILE A 3 -32.28 -0.81 -36.63
CA ILE A 3 -31.75 0.36 -37.38
C ILE A 3 -31.03 1.34 -36.41
N ILE A 4 -31.51 1.51 -35.19
CA ILE A 4 -30.92 2.41 -34.18
C ILE A 4 -29.60 1.83 -33.66
N MET A 5 -29.55 0.53 -33.45
CA MET A 5 -28.30 -0.15 -33.05
C MET A 5 -27.24 -0.11 -34.17
N ALA A 6 -27.63 -0.32 -35.41
CA ALA A 6 -26.73 -0.22 -36.55
C ALA A 6 -26.10 1.17 -36.67
N LYS A 7 -26.91 2.24 -36.56
CA LYS A 7 -26.41 3.63 -36.56
C LYS A 7 -25.51 3.93 -35.35
N ALA A 8 -25.81 3.41 -34.18
CA ALA A 8 -24.96 3.56 -32.98
C ALA A 8 -23.58 2.88 -33.17
N ILE A 9 -23.57 1.69 -33.79
CA ILE A 9 -22.34 0.97 -34.09
C ILE A 9 -21.51 1.71 -35.15
N ASP A 10 -22.14 2.28 -36.14
CA ASP A 10 -21.44 3.06 -37.18
C ASP A 10 -20.84 4.35 -36.62
N VAL A 11 -21.54 5.05 -35.72
CA VAL A 11 -20.99 6.21 -34.99
C VAL A 11 -19.81 5.81 -34.10
N LEU A 12 -19.90 4.67 -33.42
CA LEU A 12 -18.80 4.17 -32.60
C LEU A 12 -17.58 3.78 -33.45
N LYS A 13 -17.80 3.20 -34.63
CA LYS A 13 -16.73 2.86 -35.56
C LYS A 13 -16.09 4.11 -36.16
N ALA A 14 -16.90 5.14 -36.51
CA ALA A 14 -16.40 6.39 -37.02
C ALA A 14 -15.58 7.20 -36.02
N ASN A 15 -15.93 7.09 -34.73
CA ASN A 15 -15.21 7.74 -33.62
C ASN A 15 -14.08 6.87 -33.05
N LYS A 16 -13.77 5.75 -33.68
CA LYS A 16 -12.66 4.91 -33.28
C LYS A 16 -11.35 5.68 -33.52
N SER A 17 -10.78 6.20 -32.43
CA SER A 17 -9.48 6.85 -32.53
C SER A 17 -8.44 5.87 -33.08
N ASN A 18 -7.67 6.28 -34.06
CA ASN A 18 -6.57 5.51 -34.63
C ASN A 18 -5.40 5.34 -33.65
N MET A 19 -5.48 5.96 -32.47
CA MET A 19 -4.51 5.75 -31.39
C MET A 19 -4.81 4.42 -30.70
N PRO A 20 -3.82 3.51 -30.59
CA PRO A 20 -3.98 2.31 -29.79
C PRO A 20 -4.30 2.75 -28.37
N SER A 21 -5.50 2.44 -27.90
CA SER A 21 -5.89 2.81 -26.55
C SER A 21 -5.07 1.95 -25.57
N LYS A 22 -4.42 2.62 -24.64
CA LYS A 22 -3.60 1.96 -23.58
C LYS A 22 -4.44 1.10 -22.63
N TRP A 23 -5.75 1.05 -22.80
CA TRP A 23 -6.65 0.31 -21.90
C TRP A 23 -6.37 -1.18 -21.86
N LYS A 24 -5.97 -1.78 -23.01
CA LYS A 24 -5.61 -3.21 -23.05
C LYS A 24 -4.37 -3.51 -22.24
N GLU A 25 -3.36 -2.66 -22.37
CA GLU A 25 -2.11 -2.76 -21.59
C GLU A 25 -2.39 -2.58 -20.09
N GLN A 26 -3.21 -1.60 -19.75
CA GLN A 26 -3.63 -1.34 -18.37
C GLN A 26 -4.44 -2.52 -17.81
N ALA A 27 -5.38 -3.06 -18.59
CA ALA A 27 -6.16 -4.22 -18.18
C ALA A 27 -5.26 -5.44 -17.96
N GLN A 28 -4.32 -5.69 -18.87
CA GLN A 28 -3.36 -6.78 -18.71
C GLN A 28 -2.46 -6.59 -17.51
N TRP A 29 -2.00 -5.36 -17.26
CA TRP A 29 -1.22 -5.05 -16.08
C TRP A 29 -2.01 -5.33 -14.80
N HIS A 30 -3.29 -4.95 -14.73
CA HIS A 30 -4.15 -5.23 -13.59
C HIS A 30 -4.34 -6.72 -13.35
N VAL A 31 -4.55 -7.48 -14.43
CA VAL A 31 -4.67 -8.95 -14.33
C VAL A 31 -3.39 -9.58 -13.78
N ASN A 32 -2.24 -9.18 -14.32
CA ASN A 32 -0.95 -9.72 -13.92
C ASN A 32 -0.55 -9.36 -12.47
N ASN A 33 -1.08 -8.26 -11.95
CA ASN A 33 -0.75 -7.77 -10.61
C ASN A 33 -1.89 -7.95 -9.59
N TRP A 34 -2.97 -8.65 -9.97
CA TRP A 34 -4.18 -8.77 -9.17
C TRP A 34 -3.93 -9.33 -7.76
N ASP A 35 -2.99 -10.23 -7.61
CA ASP A 35 -2.75 -10.92 -6.34
C ASP A 35 -2.38 -9.97 -5.19
N TRP A 36 -1.54 -8.99 -5.44
CA TRP A 36 -1.21 -7.99 -4.44
C TRP A 36 -2.09 -6.74 -4.52
N LEU A 37 -2.54 -6.37 -5.73
CA LEU A 37 -3.33 -5.17 -5.98
C LEU A 37 -4.66 -5.19 -5.21
N LYS A 38 -5.30 -6.36 -5.12
CA LYS A 38 -6.52 -6.54 -4.31
C LYS A 38 -6.32 -6.20 -2.83
N HIS A 39 -5.14 -6.48 -2.28
CA HIS A 39 -4.79 -6.15 -0.90
C HIS A 39 -4.58 -4.64 -0.74
N SER A 40 -3.80 -4.02 -1.63
CA SER A 40 -3.57 -2.57 -1.62
C SER A 40 -4.88 -1.79 -1.75
N THR A 41 -5.79 -2.23 -2.61
CA THR A 41 -7.12 -1.62 -2.75
C THR A 41 -7.94 -1.73 -1.46
N ARG A 42 -7.95 -2.88 -0.81
CA ARG A 42 -8.65 -3.07 0.48
C ARG A 42 -8.07 -2.20 1.59
N ILE A 43 -6.74 -2.12 1.67
CA ILE A 43 -6.05 -1.25 2.63
C ILE A 43 -6.43 0.21 2.38
N ALA A 44 -6.39 0.67 1.13
CA ALA A 44 -6.78 2.02 0.76
C ALA A 44 -8.22 2.35 1.16
N LEU A 45 -9.17 1.45 0.93
CA LEU A 45 -10.58 1.63 1.29
C LEU A 45 -10.76 1.71 2.81
N LYS A 46 -10.15 0.82 3.58
CA LYS A 46 -10.21 0.84 5.04
C LYS A 46 -9.60 2.13 5.60
N ALA A 47 -8.42 2.53 5.09
CA ALA A 47 -7.75 3.74 5.51
C ALA A 47 -8.56 5.01 5.18
N LYS A 48 -9.15 5.09 3.99
CA LYS A 48 -10.04 6.22 3.61
C LYS A 48 -11.26 6.32 4.52
N LYS A 49 -11.91 5.21 4.78
CA LYS A 49 -13.07 5.18 5.67
C LYS A 49 -12.69 5.68 7.05
N ARG A 50 -11.60 5.19 7.61
CA ARG A 50 -11.14 5.60 8.94
C ARG A 50 -10.71 7.07 8.97
N LEU A 51 -10.05 7.55 7.94
CA LEU A 51 -9.67 8.96 7.82
C LEU A 51 -10.92 9.86 7.86
N ALA A 52 -11.97 9.50 7.14
CA ALA A 52 -13.24 10.23 7.13
C ALA A 52 -13.92 10.21 8.52
N GLU A 53 -13.92 9.06 9.21
CA GLU A 53 -14.44 8.93 10.57
C GLU A 53 -13.72 9.85 11.57
N LEU A 54 -12.41 10.00 11.42
CA LEU A 54 -11.59 10.87 12.26
C LEU A 54 -11.65 12.36 11.86
N GLY A 55 -12.27 12.67 10.72
CA GLY A 55 -12.33 14.03 10.19
C GLY A 55 -10.98 14.60 9.75
N LEU A 56 -10.00 13.74 9.47
CA LEU A 56 -8.66 14.12 9.04
C LEU A 56 -8.58 14.29 7.53
N THR A 57 -7.74 15.22 7.09
CA THR A 57 -7.40 15.41 5.69
C THR A 57 -6.19 14.55 5.29
N GLN A 58 -6.01 14.34 4.00
CA GLN A 58 -4.82 13.64 3.48
C GLN A 58 -3.52 14.37 3.84
N LYS A 59 -3.56 15.70 3.91
CA LYS A 59 -2.43 16.53 4.30
C LYS A 59 -2.03 16.26 5.75
N GLU A 60 -2.99 16.29 6.67
CA GLU A 60 -2.76 16.00 8.09
C GLU A 60 -2.26 14.56 8.31
N LEU A 61 -2.80 13.62 7.55
CA LEU A 61 -2.31 12.24 7.57
C LEU A 61 -0.83 12.18 7.12
N ALA A 62 -0.49 12.85 6.03
CA ALA A 62 0.88 12.90 5.51
C ALA A 62 1.85 13.50 6.53
N GLU A 63 1.48 14.59 7.18
CA GLU A 63 2.27 15.22 8.24
C GLU A 63 2.51 14.26 9.42
N LYS A 64 1.47 13.56 9.88
CA LYS A 64 1.57 12.57 10.96
C LYS A 64 2.39 11.34 10.59
N MET A 65 2.37 10.93 9.33
CA MET A 65 3.16 9.82 8.82
C MET A 65 4.61 10.21 8.48
N GLY A 66 4.92 11.51 8.42
CA GLY A 66 6.22 12.00 7.99
C GLY A 66 6.52 11.77 6.50
N CYS A 67 5.50 11.85 5.65
CA CYS A 67 5.60 11.67 4.21
C CYS A 67 4.91 12.80 3.43
N SER A 68 5.02 12.79 2.11
CA SER A 68 4.35 13.77 1.25
C SER A 68 2.86 13.48 1.10
N GLN A 69 2.06 14.52 0.87
CA GLN A 69 0.64 14.37 0.56
C GLN A 69 0.41 13.59 -0.74
N GLN A 70 1.31 13.75 -1.72
CA GLN A 70 1.26 12.99 -2.97
C GLN A 70 1.39 11.49 -2.73
N TYR A 71 2.27 11.08 -1.81
CA TYR A 71 2.42 9.68 -1.45
C TYR A 71 1.16 9.11 -0.78
N VAL A 72 0.54 9.87 0.12
CA VAL A 72 -0.76 9.48 0.71
C VAL A 72 -1.83 9.36 -0.36
N SER A 73 -1.87 10.27 -1.33
CA SER A 73 -2.80 10.21 -2.46
C SER A 73 -2.59 8.94 -3.29
N LEU A 74 -1.33 8.55 -3.55
CA LEU A 74 -1.00 7.30 -4.26
C LEU A 74 -1.45 6.06 -3.47
N ILE A 75 -1.21 6.03 -2.16
CA ILE A 75 -1.71 4.95 -1.28
C ILE A 75 -3.23 4.83 -1.42
N PHE A 76 -3.94 5.94 -1.40
CA PHE A 76 -5.40 5.96 -1.47
C PHE A 76 -5.96 5.62 -2.86
N GLN A 77 -5.17 5.66 -3.90
CA GLN A 77 -5.54 5.10 -5.20
C GLN A 77 -5.57 3.57 -5.20
N GLY A 78 -4.95 2.94 -4.21
CA GLY A 78 -4.93 1.49 -4.06
C GLY A 78 -4.07 0.75 -5.09
N LYS A 79 -3.13 1.46 -5.72
CA LYS A 79 -2.25 0.92 -6.78
C LYS A 79 -0.80 0.78 -6.34
N GLU A 80 -0.48 1.21 -5.12
CA GLU A 80 0.86 1.12 -4.56
C GLU A 80 1.11 -0.23 -3.88
N ASN A 81 2.29 -0.77 -4.10
CA ASN A 81 2.75 -1.93 -3.37
C ASN A 81 3.26 -1.49 -1.99
N LEU A 82 2.40 -1.59 -0.99
CA LEU A 82 2.67 -1.10 0.35
C LEU A 82 3.60 -2.05 1.11
N THR A 83 4.62 -1.49 1.73
CA THR A 83 5.43 -2.22 2.70
C THR A 83 4.69 -2.39 4.02
N LEU A 84 5.04 -3.43 4.78
CA LEU A 84 4.48 -3.62 6.13
C LEU A 84 4.78 -2.44 7.05
N GLU A 85 5.93 -1.78 6.87
CA GLU A 85 6.28 -0.57 7.61
C GLU A 85 5.29 0.57 7.32
N THR A 86 4.93 0.79 6.06
CA THR A 86 3.96 1.80 5.66
C THR A 86 2.57 1.49 6.24
N ILE A 87 2.17 0.22 6.21
CA ILE A 87 0.88 -0.23 6.77
C ILE A 87 0.88 0.02 8.28
N ALA A 88 1.93 -0.35 8.99
CA ALA A 88 2.05 -0.12 10.44
C ALA A 88 2.02 1.37 10.80
N LYS A 89 2.62 2.25 9.99
CA LYS A 89 2.53 3.71 10.16
C LYS A 89 1.08 4.21 9.99
N LEU A 90 0.37 3.68 8.97
CA LEU A 90 -1.04 4.00 8.76
C LEU A 90 -1.89 3.57 9.96
N GLU A 91 -1.72 2.34 10.43
CA GLU A 91 -2.44 1.80 11.58
C GLU A 91 -2.22 2.64 12.84
N LYS A 92 -0.97 3.02 13.09
CA LYS A 92 -0.60 3.85 14.23
C LYS A 92 -1.25 5.22 14.19
N VAL A 93 -1.24 5.91 13.04
CA VAL A 93 -1.80 7.26 12.90
C VAL A 93 -3.32 7.25 12.91
N LEU A 94 -3.92 6.26 12.25
CA LEU A 94 -5.37 6.10 12.19
C LEU A 94 -5.97 5.42 13.43
N ASN A 95 -5.12 4.91 14.30
CA ASN A 95 -5.48 4.22 15.55
C ASN A 95 -6.50 3.10 15.32
N PHE A 96 -6.22 2.23 14.36
CA PHE A 96 -7.00 1.01 14.12
C PHE A 96 -6.20 0.00 13.28
N ASP A 97 -6.53 -1.28 13.42
CA ASP A 97 -5.88 -2.35 12.69
C ASP A 97 -6.45 -2.47 11.27
N ILE A 98 -5.62 -2.25 10.27
CA ILE A 98 -5.97 -2.43 8.86
C ILE A 98 -5.92 -3.91 8.51
N ILE A 99 -4.89 -4.61 9.00
CA ILE A 99 -4.70 -6.04 8.81
C ILE A 99 -5.27 -6.76 10.03
N GLU A 100 -6.38 -7.45 9.81
CA GLU A 100 -6.98 -8.29 10.84
C GLU A 100 -6.52 -9.73 10.63
N TYR A 101 -5.90 -10.30 11.64
CA TYR A 101 -5.58 -11.72 11.68
C TYR A 101 -6.78 -12.47 12.27
N LYS A 102 -7.38 -13.37 11.50
CA LYS A 102 -8.36 -14.32 12.08
C LYS A 102 -7.62 -15.19 13.09
N SER A 103 -7.88 -14.98 14.35
CA SER A 103 -7.27 -15.76 15.43
C SER A 103 -7.85 -17.17 15.44
N ASN A 104 -7.29 -18.07 14.63
CA ASN A 104 -7.41 -19.48 14.91
C ASN A 104 -6.47 -19.82 16.08
N ASN A 105 -6.85 -19.45 17.29
CA ASN A 105 -6.11 -19.73 18.53
C ASN A 105 -4.67 -19.19 18.60
N TYR A 106 -4.26 -18.27 17.73
CA TYR A 106 -3.00 -17.57 17.90
C TYR A 106 -3.19 -16.53 19.00
N LYS A 107 -2.79 -16.90 20.21
CA LYS A 107 -2.57 -15.90 21.27
C LYS A 107 -1.30 -15.17 20.89
N GLU A 108 -1.42 -13.89 20.53
CA GLU A 108 -0.23 -13.06 20.45
C GLU A 108 0.59 -13.26 21.72
N PRO A 109 1.88 -13.58 21.59
CA PRO A 109 2.73 -13.58 22.76
C PRO A 109 2.68 -12.16 23.30
N ARG A 110 2.06 -11.98 24.48
CA ARG A 110 2.14 -10.70 25.18
C ARG A 110 3.62 -10.38 25.31
N VAL A 111 4.09 -9.44 24.51
CA VAL A 111 5.43 -8.88 24.70
C VAL A 111 5.36 -8.19 26.04
N SER A 112 5.70 -8.95 27.08
CA SER A 112 5.76 -8.40 28.43
C SER A 112 6.77 -7.25 28.40
N GLU A 113 6.48 -6.20 29.14
CA GLU A 113 7.39 -5.05 29.30
C GLU A 113 8.84 -5.48 29.64
N LYS A 114 9.01 -6.68 30.21
CA LYS A 114 10.31 -7.32 30.42
C LYS A 114 11.13 -7.54 29.12
N ARG A 115 10.50 -7.79 27.96
CA ARG A 115 11.24 -7.95 26.72
C ARG A 115 11.74 -6.62 26.16
N GLN A 116 11.03 -5.53 26.40
CA GLN A 116 11.48 -4.21 26.02
C GLN A 116 12.75 -3.80 26.78
N SER A 117 12.86 -4.17 28.06
CA SER A 117 14.07 -3.92 28.85
C SER A 117 15.26 -4.79 28.41
N VAL A 118 15.02 -5.97 27.89
CA VAL A 118 16.08 -6.86 27.38
C VAL A 118 16.67 -6.29 26.07
N TYR A 119 15.84 -5.78 25.17
CA TYR A 119 16.33 -5.16 23.93
C TYR A 119 17.07 -3.83 24.16
N LEU A 120 16.73 -3.09 25.21
CA LEU A 120 17.42 -1.86 25.58
C LEU A 120 18.78 -2.12 26.25
N ASN A 121 18.97 -3.31 26.83
CA ASN A 121 20.19 -3.71 27.53
C ASN A 121 21.07 -4.70 26.73
N GLU A 122 20.72 -5.01 25.49
CA GLU A 122 21.67 -5.74 24.65
C GLU A 122 22.95 -4.89 24.47
N PRO A 123 24.12 -5.40 24.87
CA PRO A 123 25.35 -4.72 24.56
C PRO A 123 25.38 -4.55 23.03
N LYS A 124 25.56 -3.30 22.58
CA LYS A 124 25.72 -3.01 21.16
C LYS A 124 26.62 -4.08 20.60
N SER A 125 26.07 -4.92 19.72
CA SER A 125 26.82 -6.00 19.09
C SER A 125 28.16 -5.43 18.63
N PRO A 126 29.27 -6.10 18.90
CA PRO A 126 30.56 -5.61 18.47
C PRO A 126 30.45 -5.28 17.00
N ALA A 127 30.66 -4.00 16.68
CA ALA A 127 30.62 -3.54 15.32
C ALA A 127 31.39 -4.55 14.48
N TYR A 128 30.73 -5.13 13.48
CA TYR A 128 31.41 -5.98 12.52
C TYR A 128 32.65 -5.21 12.06
N LYS A 129 33.79 -5.52 12.63
CA LYS A 129 35.04 -5.04 12.11
C LYS A 129 35.13 -5.63 10.71
N LEU A 130 34.72 -4.84 9.74
CA LEU A 130 35.06 -5.09 8.35
C LEU A 130 36.55 -5.34 8.35
N ARG A 131 36.97 -6.60 8.20
CA ARG A 131 38.34 -6.93 7.88
C ARG A 131 38.65 -6.12 6.63
N LYS A 132 39.35 -5.02 6.82
CA LYS A 132 40.07 -4.42 5.70
C LYS A 132 40.88 -5.56 5.12
N LYS A 133 40.50 -6.02 3.92
CA LYS A 133 41.40 -6.79 3.09
C LYS A 133 42.58 -5.86 2.88
N GLU A 134 43.67 -6.12 3.59
CA GLU A 134 44.94 -5.53 3.27
C GLU A 134 45.21 -5.92 1.83
N ALA A 135 45.22 -4.90 0.96
CA ALA A 135 45.68 -5.08 -0.40
C ALA A 135 47.17 -5.45 -0.28
N HIS A 136 47.47 -6.67 -0.61
CA HIS A 136 48.85 -7.04 -0.84
C HIS A 136 49.36 -6.25 -2.05
N PRO A 137 50.56 -5.63 -1.95
CA PRO A 137 51.17 -4.93 -3.06
C PRO A 137 51.50 -5.88 -4.21
#